data_1a7114317996a402e10dcd582ab4495b
#
_entry.id   1a7114317996a402e10dcd582ab4495b
#
_cell.length_a   1.000
_cell.length_b   1.000
_cell.length_c   1.000
_cell.angle_alpha   90.00
_cell.angle_beta   90.00
_cell.angle_gamma   90.00
#
_symmetry.space_group_name_H-M   'P 1'
#
loop_
_entity.id
_entity.type
_entity.pdbx_description
1 polymer ?
#
loop_
_entity_poly.entity_id
_entity_poly.type
_entity_poly.pdbx_seq_one_letter_code
_entity_poly.pdbx_strand_id
1 'polypeptide(L)'
;VEHEVFQNDTKTVVSAPEVATLLVARYGAYPDESAGPVIDQLVWFLLSTRTTVENCEAAFRALRRAFPSWDRVAEVREETLYGPLRPAGLYRARAGNLVAALSAIKEHFGEISLEQLRDWTNVDCEAFLLGLPGVGLKVARCVMSFGLARHVLAVDAHIWRVTRRLGWHDFPGDA
;
A
#
# COMPACT_ATOMS: atom_id res chain seq x y z
N VAL A 1 -51.88 29.01 3.35
CA VAL A 1 -51.01 27.80 3.45
C VAL A 1 -49.75 28.12 2.72
N GLU A 2 -48.76 28.58 3.52
CA GLU A 2 -47.41 28.96 3.04
C GLU A 2 -46.64 27.67 2.72
N HIS A 3 -46.20 27.56 1.48
CA HIS A 3 -45.22 26.54 1.07
C HIS A 3 -43.85 27.00 1.55
N GLU A 4 -43.35 26.39 2.62
CA GLU A 4 -41.93 26.46 2.96
C GLU A 4 -41.10 25.82 1.84
N VAL A 5 -40.42 26.67 1.09
CA VAL A 5 -39.38 26.26 0.15
C VAL A 5 -38.19 25.79 0.97
N PHE A 6 -38.00 24.47 1.08
CA PHE A 6 -36.74 23.92 1.56
C PHE A 6 -35.59 24.41 0.67
N GLN A 7 -34.87 25.41 1.11
CA GLN A 7 -33.58 25.76 0.52
C GLN A 7 -32.64 24.58 0.71
N ASN A 8 -32.40 23.89 -0.38
CA ASN A 8 -31.39 22.84 -0.46
C ASN A 8 -30.02 23.56 -0.35
N ASP A 9 -29.44 23.59 0.85
CA ASP A 9 -28.05 24.01 1.05
C ASP A 9 -27.15 23.04 0.25
N THR A 10 -26.87 23.41 -0.99
CA THR A 10 -25.88 22.74 -1.82
C THR A 10 -24.52 22.97 -1.17
N LYS A 11 -24.14 22.10 -0.23
CA LYS A 11 -22.79 22.06 0.32
C LYS A 11 -21.84 21.98 -0.88
N THR A 12 -21.12 23.05 -1.14
CA THR A 12 -20.08 23.09 -2.18
C THR A 12 -19.04 22.04 -1.81
N VAL A 13 -19.03 20.92 -2.52
CA VAL A 13 -18.06 19.85 -2.33
C VAL A 13 -16.74 20.32 -2.94
N VAL A 14 -15.72 20.47 -2.10
CA VAL A 14 -14.38 20.86 -2.57
C VAL A 14 -13.82 19.77 -3.49
N SER A 15 -13.30 20.14 -4.64
CA SER A 15 -12.78 19.18 -5.62
C SER A 15 -11.42 18.60 -5.21
N ALA A 16 -11.09 17.41 -5.73
CA ALA A 16 -9.81 16.77 -5.45
C ALA A 16 -8.58 17.61 -5.87
N PRO A 17 -8.58 18.30 -7.02
CA PRO A 17 -7.49 19.23 -7.38
C PRO A 17 -7.32 20.39 -6.42
N GLU A 18 -8.42 20.98 -5.91
CA GLU A 18 -8.35 22.06 -4.93
C GLU A 18 -7.76 21.56 -3.61
N VAL A 19 -8.19 20.38 -3.13
CA VAL A 19 -7.62 19.75 -1.93
C VAL A 19 -6.13 19.46 -2.13
N ALA A 20 -5.73 18.90 -3.28
CA ALA A 20 -4.33 18.65 -3.59
C ALA A 20 -3.49 19.93 -3.56
N THR A 21 -3.99 21.02 -4.14
CA THR A 21 -3.34 22.33 -4.12
C THR A 21 -3.12 22.83 -2.69
N LEU A 22 -4.15 22.74 -1.85
CA LEU A 22 -4.07 23.14 -0.44
C LEU A 22 -3.08 22.28 0.36
N LEU A 23 -3.06 20.98 0.11
CA LEU A 23 -2.12 20.06 0.77
C LEU A 23 -0.68 20.35 0.38
N VAL A 24 -0.41 20.57 -0.91
CA VAL A 24 0.93 20.94 -1.40
C VAL A 24 1.36 22.30 -0.82
N ALA A 25 0.47 23.28 -0.78
CA ALA A 25 0.76 24.58 -0.19
C ALA A 25 1.07 24.49 1.31
N ARG A 26 0.43 23.57 2.04
CA ARG A 26 0.58 23.43 3.50
C ARG A 26 1.74 22.55 3.92
N TYR A 27 2.02 21.48 3.16
CA TYR A 27 2.96 20.42 3.55
C TYR A 27 4.14 20.26 2.59
N GLY A 28 4.14 20.96 1.47
CA GLY A 28 5.08 20.77 0.38
C GLY A 28 4.67 19.66 -0.57
N ALA A 29 5.37 19.56 -1.69
CA ALA A 29 5.20 18.45 -2.62
C ALA A 29 5.73 17.16 -1.97
N TYR A 30 4.96 16.07 -2.12
CA TYR A 30 5.41 14.76 -1.67
C TYR A 30 6.55 14.28 -2.60
N PRO A 31 7.68 13.81 -2.06
CA PRO A 31 8.75 13.27 -2.89
C PRO A 31 8.25 12.07 -3.70
N ASP A 32 8.72 11.95 -4.94
CA ASP A 32 8.43 10.78 -5.76
C ASP A 32 9.18 9.56 -5.19
N GLU A 33 8.47 8.73 -4.42
CA GLU A 33 9.00 7.51 -3.83
C GLU A 33 8.91 6.30 -4.78
N SER A 34 8.49 6.50 -6.04
CA SER A 34 8.40 5.42 -7.04
C SER A 34 9.76 4.91 -7.52
N ALA A 35 10.85 5.50 -7.04
CA ALA A 35 12.21 5.13 -7.38
C ALA A 35 12.64 3.83 -6.69
N GLY A 36 12.69 2.72 -7.44
CA GLY A 36 13.22 1.44 -6.96
C GLY A 36 12.49 0.23 -7.57
N PRO A 37 13.00 -0.98 -7.32
CA PRO A 37 12.36 -2.21 -7.79
C PRO A 37 10.94 -2.36 -7.21
N VAL A 38 9.98 -2.79 -8.04
CA VAL A 38 8.58 -2.98 -7.61
C VAL A 38 8.46 -3.98 -6.45
N ILE A 39 9.37 -4.94 -6.39
CA ILE A 39 9.42 -5.92 -5.30
C ILE A 39 9.75 -5.27 -3.95
N ASP A 40 10.59 -4.23 -3.91
CA ASP A 40 10.91 -3.48 -2.69
C ASP A 40 9.67 -2.74 -2.18
N GLN A 41 8.84 -2.21 -3.08
CA GLN A 41 7.56 -1.58 -2.75
C GLN A 41 6.57 -2.60 -2.15
N LEU A 42 6.47 -3.80 -2.73
CA LEU A 42 5.64 -4.86 -2.16
C LEU A 42 6.07 -5.18 -0.72
N VAL A 43 7.36 -5.43 -0.51
CA VAL A 43 7.89 -5.74 0.84
C VAL A 43 7.63 -4.58 1.80
N TRP A 44 7.89 -3.35 1.38
CA TRP A 44 7.59 -2.15 2.18
C TRP A 44 6.12 -2.10 2.61
N PHE A 45 5.18 -2.27 1.67
CA PHE A 45 3.75 -2.20 1.99
C PHE A 45 3.27 -3.38 2.83
N LEU A 46 3.84 -4.58 2.69
CA LEU A 46 3.58 -5.69 3.61
C LEU A 46 4.01 -5.37 5.04
N LEU A 47 5.12 -4.65 5.21
CA LEU A 47 5.63 -4.25 6.52
C LEU A 47 4.89 -3.04 7.09
N SER A 48 4.35 -2.14 6.28
CA SER A 48 3.78 -0.87 6.71
C SER A 48 2.40 -0.97 7.36
N THR A 49 1.71 -2.11 7.22
CA THR A 49 0.36 -2.28 7.80
C THR A 49 0.40 -2.27 9.33
N ARG A 50 -0.46 -1.48 10.00
CA ARG A 50 -0.58 -1.42 11.48
C ARG A 50 0.75 -1.19 12.21
N THR A 51 1.59 -0.33 11.67
CA THR A 51 2.85 0.11 12.28
C THR A 51 3.13 1.56 11.91
N THR A 52 4.12 2.19 12.55
CA THR A 52 4.57 3.53 12.16
C THR A 52 5.56 3.47 11.01
N VAL A 53 5.77 4.58 10.31
CA VAL A 53 6.74 4.68 9.21
C VAL A 53 8.14 4.36 9.71
N GLU A 54 8.53 4.89 10.86
CA GLU A 54 9.85 4.68 11.48
C GLU A 54 10.11 3.20 11.78
N ASN A 55 9.11 2.51 12.32
CA ASN A 55 9.21 1.08 12.62
C ASN A 55 9.25 0.22 11.35
N CYS A 56 8.47 0.57 10.34
CA CYS A 56 8.50 -0.06 9.02
C CYS A 56 9.90 0.09 8.39
N GLU A 57 10.43 1.30 8.37
CA GLU A 57 11.75 1.62 7.84
C GLU A 57 12.86 0.88 8.58
N ALA A 58 12.78 0.82 9.92
CA ALA A 58 13.73 0.08 10.73
C ALA A 58 13.76 -1.42 10.38
N ALA A 59 12.57 -2.03 10.22
CA ALA A 59 12.44 -3.43 9.84
C ALA A 59 12.93 -3.68 8.41
N PHE A 60 12.55 -2.83 7.45
CA PHE A 60 12.99 -2.94 6.06
C PHE A 60 14.53 -2.85 5.96
N ARG A 61 15.14 -1.84 6.60
CA ARG A 61 16.58 -1.70 6.65
C ARG A 61 17.28 -2.87 7.35
N ALA A 62 16.66 -3.44 8.39
CA ALA A 62 17.22 -4.60 9.07
C ALA A 62 17.20 -5.85 8.17
N LEU A 63 16.13 -6.08 7.40
CA LEU A 63 16.06 -7.14 6.39
C LEU A 63 17.14 -6.96 5.32
N ARG A 64 17.26 -5.76 4.73
CA ARG A 64 18.25 -5.48 3.68
C ARG A 64 19.69 -5.61 4.15
N ARG A 65 19.97 -5.36 5.44
CA ARG A 65 21.31 -5.59 6.04
C ARG A 65 21.57 -7.08 6.31
N ALA A 66 20.54 -7.83 6.71
CA ALA A 66 20.70 -9.24 7.04
C ALA A 66 20.75 -10.13 5.79
N PHE A 67 20.07 -9.72 4.71
CA PHE A 67 19.91 -10.51 3.50
C PHE A 67 20.31 -9.69 2.26
N PRO A 68 21.25 -10.19 1.42
CA PRO A 68 21.74 -9.46 0.25
C PRO A 68 20.69 -9.38 -0.88
N SER A 69 19.74 -10.30 -0.92
CA SER A 69 18.67 -10.35 -1.93
C SER A 69 17.38 -10.90 -1.34
N TRP A 70 16.25 -10.65 -2.02
CA TRP A 70 14.96 -11.22 -1.65
C TRP A 70 14.90 -12.74 -1.88
N ASP A 71 15.71 -13.28 -2.79
CA ASP A 71 15.87 -14.73 -2.93
C ASP A 71 16.33 -15.38 -1.64
N ARG A 72 17.29 -14.77 -0.96
CA ARG A 72 17.75 -15.26 0.34
C ARG A 72 16.68 -15.17 1.42
N VAL A 73 15.81 -14.18 1.36
CA VAL A 73 14.66 -14.08 2.28
C VAL A 73 13.65 -15.19 2.01
N ALA A 74 13.40 -15.52 0.75
CA ALA A 74 12.48 -16.61 0.37
C ALA A 74 12.99 -18.02 0.74
N GLU A 75 14.31 -18.20 0.86
CA GLU A 75 14.95 -19.50 1.10
C GLU A 75 15.15 -19.84 2.58
N VAL A 76 15.02 -18.87 3.48
CA VAL A 76 15.21 -19.11 4.93
C VAL A 76 13.90 -19.50 5.60
N ARG A 77 14.03 -20.19 6.73
CA ARG A 77 12.88 -20.42 7.60
C ARG A 77 12.40 -19.10 8.19
N GLU A 78 11.10 -18.95 8.34
CA GLU A 78 10.47 -17.70 8.82
C GLU A 78 11.01 -17.20 10.16
N GLU A 79 11.44 -18.13 11.05
CA GLU A 79 11.99 -17.76 12.35
C GLU A 79 13.26 -16.91 12.25
N THR A 80 14.02 -17.09 11.16
CA THR A 80 15.23 -16.32 10.88
C THR A 80 14.90 -14.83 10.67
N LEU A 81 13.67 -14.52 10.22
CA LEU A 81 13.21 -13.15 9.95
C LEU A 81 12.65 -12.47 11.22
N TYR A 82 12.39 -13.21 12.30
CA TYR A 82 11.75 -12.64 13.49
C TYR A 82 12.56 -11.48 14.10
N GLY A 83 13.87 -11.60 14.17
CA GLY A 83 14.75 -10.55 14.67
C GLY A 83 14.63 -9.25 13.87
N PRO A 84 14.94 -9.28 12.56
CA PRO A 84 14.80 -8.13 11.67
C PRO A 84 13.40 -7.50 11.64
N LEU A 85 12.33 -8.32 11.71
CA LEU A 85 10.95 -7.84 11.62
C LEU A 85 10.35 -7.33 12.95
N ARG A 86 11.02 -7.57 14.08
CA ARG A 86 10.51 -7.19 15.40
C ARG A 86 10.09 -5.71 15.51
N PRO A 87 10.83 -4.74 14.95
CA PRO A 87 10.42 -3.33 15.02
C PRO A 87 9.04 -3.05 14.42
N ALA A 88 8.68 -3.70 13.31
CA ALA A 88 7.39 -3.49 12.65
C ALA A 88 6.19 -4.10 13.40
N GLY A 89 6.41 -4.92 14.43
CA GLY A 89 5.35 -5.66 15.14
C GLY A 89 4.76 -6.79 14.27
N LEU A 90 3.91 -7.63 14.87
CA LEU A 90 3.30 -8.80 14.19
C LEU A 90 4.31 -9.66 13.43
N TYR A 91 5.55 -9.70 13.88
CA TYR A 91 6.72 -10.20 13.15
C TYR A 91 6.58 -11.67 12.71
N ARG A 92 5.87 -12.52 13.45
CA ARG A 92 5.65 -13.92 13.07
C ARG A 92 4.75 -14.03 11.83
N ALA A 93 3.59 -13.37 11.86
CA ALA A 93 2.67 -13.37 10.72
C ALA A 93 3.31 -12.68 9.49
N ARG A 94 4.06 -11.59 9.72
CA ARG A 94 4.79 -10.92 8.64
C ARG A 94 5.85 -11.79 8.02
N ALA A 95 6.61 -12.53 8.82
CA ALA A 95 7.65 -13.43 8.33
C ALA A 95 7.05 -14.53 7.45
N GLY A 96 6.00 -15.21 7.91
CA GLY A 96 5.32 -16.25 7.13
C GLY A 96 4.75 -15.69 5.82
N ASN A 97 4.03 -14.57 5.89
CA ASN A 97 3.48 -13.93 4.69
C ASN A 97 4.57 -13.48 3.70
N LEU A 98 5.67 -12.90 4.20
CA LEU A 98 6.77 -12.43 3.36
C LEU A 98 7.44 -13.59 2.62
N VAL A 99 7.83 -14.65 3.34
CA VAL A 99 8.44 -15.83 2.71
C VAL A 99 7.49 -16.44 1.70
N ALA A 100 6.22 -16.64 2.05
CA ALA A 100 5.23 -17.25 1.16
C ALA A 100 4.96 -16.37 -0.08
N ALA A 101 4.85 -15.05 0.07
CA ALA A 101 4.65 -14.14 -1.06
C ALA A 101 5.85 -14.14 -2.03
N LEU A 102 7.08 -14.04 -1.49
CA LEU A 102 8.29 -14.10 -2.32
C LEU A 102 8.44 -15.44 -3.03
N SER A 103 8.13 -16.54 -2.36
CA SER A 103 8.15 -17.89 -2.97
C SER A 103 7.11 -18.02 -4.08
N ALA A 104 5.89 -17.52 -3.89
CA ALA A 104 4.84 -17.53 -4.92
C ALA A 104 5.24 -16.70 -6.15
N ILE A 105 5.88 -15.55 -5.95
CA ILE A 105 6.41 -14.72 -7.04
C ILE A 105 7.50 -15.48 -7.81
N LYS A 106 8.44 -16.11 -7.11
CA LYS A 106 9.51 -16.91 -7.71
C LYS A 106 8.97 -18.10 -8.48
N GLU A 107 7.97 -18.78 -7.95
CA GLU A 107 7.30 -19.90 -8.63
C GLU A 107 6.59 -19.45 -9.91
N HIS A 108 5.93 -18.29 -9.89
CA HIS A 108 5.17 -17.79 -11.02
C HIS A 108 6.06 -17.24 -12.16
N PHE A 109 7.09 -16.45 -11.82
CA PHE A 109 7.93 -15.73 -12.79
C PHE A 109 9.32 -16.37 -13.01
N GLY A 110 9.72 -17.35 -12.19
CA GLY A 110 11.07 -17.92 -12.21
C GLY A 110 12.11 -17.08 -11.46
N GLU A 111 11.76 -15.85 -11.09
CA GLU A 111 12.60 -14.89 -10.37
C GLU A 111 11.78 -14.08 -9.37
N ILE A 112 12.42 -13.46 -8.38
CA ILE A 112 11.74 -12.55 -7.45
C ILE A 112 11.75 -11.12 -8.01
N SER A 113 10.87 -10.88 -8.97
CA SER A 113 10.65 -9.62 -9.64
C SER A 113 9.15 -9.43 -9.89
N LEU A 114 8.70 -8.17 -9.91
CA LEU A 114 7.34 -7.78 -10.29
C LEU A 114 7.34 -6.80 -11.46
N GLU A 115 8.49 -6.60 -12.12
CA GLU A 115 8.59 -5.66 -13.25
C GLU A 115 7.74 -6.11 -14.44
N GLN A 116 7.53 -7.42 -14.61
CA GLN A 116 6.67 -8.01 -15.63
C GLN A 116 5.21 -7.52 -15.53
N LEU A 117 4.76 -7.14 -14.34
CA LEU A 117 3.43 -6.57 -14.15
C LEU A 117 3.21 -5.23 -14.85
N ARG A 118 4.29 -4.55 -15.31
CA ARG A 118 4.17 -3.27 -16.05
C ARG A 118 3.38 -3.42 -17.34
N ASP A 119 3.44 -4.59 -17.98
CA ASP A 119 2.76 -4.86 -19.24
C ASP A 119 1.35 -5.46 -19.07
N TRP A 120 0.94 -5.75 -17.83
CA TRP A 120 -0.36 -6.34 -17.53
C TRP A 120 -1.48 -5.30 -17.48
N THR A 121 -2.73 -5.74 -17.63
CA THR A 121 -3.87 -4.87 -17.36
C THR A 121 -3.99 -4.57 -15.85
N ASN A 122 -4.72 -3.52 -15.48
CA ASN A 122 -4.97 -3.23 -14.06
C ASN A 122 -5.72 -4.37 -13.37
N VAL A 123 -6.65 -5.02 -14.07
CA VAL A 123 -7.47 -6.11 -13.54
C VAL A 123 -6.59 -7.34 -13.25
N ASP A 124 -5.77 -7.74 -14.21
CA ASP A 124 -4.90 -8.91 -14.05
C ASP A 124 -3.83 -8.66 -12.97
N CYS A 125 -3.27 -7.45 -12.96
CA CYS A 125 -2.30 -7.04 -11.96
C CYS A 125 -2.89 -7.06 -10.54
N GLU A 126 -4.08 -6.49 -10.34
CA GLU A 126 -4.77 -6.51 -9.04
C GLU A 126 -5.10 -7.94 -8.63
N ALA A 127 -5.61 -8.76 -9.55
CA ALA A 127 -5.95 -10.16 -9.28
C ALA A 127 -4.72 -10.98 -8.85
N PHE A 128 -3.60 -10.83 -9.55
CA PHE A 128 -2.34 -11.50 -9.19
C PHE A 128 -1.84 -11.08 -7.80
N LEU A 129 -1.78 -9.76 -7.55
CA LEU A 129 -1.30 -9.23 -6.27
C LEU A 129 -2.17 -9.68 -5.10
N LEU A 130 -3.50 -9.72 -5.29
CA LEU A 130 -4.45 -10.21 -4.27
C LEU A 130 -4.30 -11.71 -3.99
N GLY A 131 -3.77 -12.49 -4.94
CA GLY A 131 -3.44 -13.90 -4.76
C GLY A 131 -2.20 -14.15 -3.89
N LEU A 132 -1.38 -13.13 -3.65
CA LEU A 132 -0.18 -13.26 -2.83
C LEU A 132 -0.50 -13.30 -1.32
N PRO A 133 0.14 -14.18 -0.53
CA PRO A 133 -0.04 -14.26 0.90
C PRO A 133 0.22 -12.91 1.61
N GLY A 134 -0.73 -12.49 2.43
CA GLY A 134 -0.65 -11.23 3.20
C GLY A 134 -0.95 -9.95 2.42
N VAL A 135 -1.24 -10.05 1.13
CA VAL A 135 -1.59 -8.91 0.28
C VAL A 135 -3.10 -8.73 0.24
N GLY A 136 -3.59 -7.69 0.89
CA GLY A 136 -4.98 -7.23 0.76
C GLY A 136 -5.12 -6.11 -0.27
N LEU A 137 -6.35 -5.68 -0.54
CA LEU A 137 -6.68 -4.67 -1.56
C LEU A 137 -5.86 -3.37 -1.40
N LYS A 138 -5.70 -2.87 -0.17
CA LYS A 138 -4.89 -1.67 0.09
C LYS A 138 -3.44 -1.86 -0.34
N VAL A 139 -2.82 -2.99 0.03
CA VAL A 139 -1.42 -3.29 -0.31
C VAL A 139 -1.26 -3.46 -1.82
N ALA A 140 -2.14 -4.24 -2.47
CA ALA A 140 -2.14 -4.43 -3.92
C ALA A 140 -2.18 -3.09 -4.66
N ARG A 141 -3.11 -2.20 -4.30
CA ARG A 141 -3.24 -0.88 -4.93
C ARG A 141 -2.10 0.07 -4.60
N CYS A 142 -1.49 -0.02 -3.42
CA CYS A 142 -0.26 0.71 -3.14
C CYS A 142 0.88 0.27 -4.07
N VAL A 143 1.09 -1.04 -4.25
CA VAL A 143 2.10 -1.56 -5.19
C VAL A 143 1.82 -1.09 -6.61
N MET A 144 0.56 -1.15 -7.05
CA MET A 144 0.16 -0.67 -8.38
C MET A 144 0.40 0.83 -8.56
N SER A 145 0.03 1.65 -7.57
CA SER A 145 0.16 3.10 -7.65
C SER A 145 1.62 3.54 -7.55
N PHE A 146 2.32 3.13 -6.49
CA PHE A 146 3.68 3.61 -6.20
C PHE A 146 4.77 2.80 -6.93
N GLY A 147 4.62 1.48 -7.03
CA GLY A 147 5.61 0.62 -7.68
C GLY A 147 5.49 0.58 -9.20
N LEU A 148 4.26 0.57 -9.72
CA LEU A 148 3.98 0.45 -11.15
C LEU A 148 3.50 1.76 -11.79
N ALA A 149 3.42 2.87 -11.04
CA ALA A 149 2.94 4.18 -11.48
C ALA A 149 1.54 4.14 -12.14
N ARG A 150 0.64 3.29 -11.64
CA ARG A 150 -0.72 3.13 -12.19
C ARG A 150 -1.69 4.10 -11.54
N HIS A 151 -2.65 4.60 -12.33
CA HIS A 151 -3.73 5.44 -11.85
C HIS A 151 -4.80 4.61 -11.11
N VAL A 152 -4.48 4.16 -9.91
CA VAL A 152 -5.37 3.45 -9.00
C VAL A 152 -5.31 4.09 -7.61
N LEU A 153 -6.42 4.10 -6.90
CA LEU A 153 -6.51 4.67 -5.56
C LEU A 153 -6.42 3.56 -4.50
N ALA A 154 -5.37 3.62 -3.68
CA ALA A 154 -5.26 2.79 -2.49
C ALA A 154 -6.00 3.48 -1.34
N VAL A 155 -7.16 2.97 -0.96
CA VAL A 155 -7.96 3.51 0.15
C VAL A 155 -7.56 2.83 1.44
N ASP A 156 -7.12 3.64 2.40
CA ASP A 156 -6.94 3.22 3.79
C ASP A 156 -7.91 3.98 4.72
N ALA A 157 -7.86 3.69 6.01
CA ALA A 157 -8.72 4.33 7.00
C ALA A 157 -8.58 5.87 7.03
N HIS A 158 -7.42 6.40 6.68
CA HIS A 158 -7.19 7.85 6.66
C HIS A 158 -7.83 8.50 5.43
N ILE A 159 -7.59 7.94 4.24
CA ILE A 159 -8.19 8.41 2.99
C ILE A 159 -9.71 8.29 3.08
N TRP A 160 -10.24 7.15 3.52
CA TRP A 160 -11.68 6.95 3.68
C TRP A 160 -12.31 8.02 4.59
N ARG A 161 -11.68 8.29 5.74
CA ARG A 161 -12.18 9.27 6.72
C ARG A 161 -12.12 10.70 6.22
N VAL A 162 -11.02 11.07 5.55
CA VAL A 162 -10.85 12.40 4.99
C VAL A 162 -11.84 12.65 3.85
N THR A 163 -11.95 11.74 2.89
CA THR A 163 -12.86 11.88 1.75
C THR A 163 -14.33 11.92 2.18
N ARG A 164 -14.69 11.17 3.23
CA ARG A 164 -16.03 11.28 3.85
C ARG A 164 -16.28 12.66 4.47
N ARG A 165 -15.28 13.21 5.20
CA ARG A 165 -15.39 14.56 5.81
C ARG A 165 -15.50 15.66 4.76
N LEU A 166 -14.86 15.47 3.60
CA LEU A 166 -14.95 16.37 2.45
C LEU A 166 -16.30 16.23 1.71
N GLY A 167 -17.13 15.25 2.05
CA GLY A 167 -18.41 15.00 1.42
C GLY A 167 -18.30 14.32 0.05
N TRP A 168 -17.17 13.67 -0.24
CA TRP A 168 -16.97 12.96 -1.52
C TRP A 168 -17.70 11.61 -1.57
N HIS A 169 -18.06 11.06 -0.43
CA HIS A 169 -18.89 9.86 -0.31
C HIS A 169 -19.58 9.81 1.05
N ASP A 170 -20.63 9.01 1.14
CA ASP A 170 -21.42 8.71 2.32
C ASP A 170 -21.47 7.21 2.67
N PHE A 171 -20.59 6.41 2.07
CA PHE A 171 -20.55 4.97 2.33
C PHE A 171 -20.47 4.67 3.83
N PRO A 172 -21.36 3.80 4.35
CA PRO A 172 -21.33 3.39 5.75
C PRO A 172 -20.12 2.50 6.03
N GLY A 173 -19.68 2.49 7.27
CA GLY A 173 -18.61 1.62 7.75
C GLY A 173 -17.33 2.38 8.11
N ASP A 174 -16.42 1.66 8.77
CA ASP A 174 -15.03 2.03 8.96
C ASP A 174 -14.17 1.28 7.94
N ALA A 175 -13.16 1.94 7.39
CA ALA A 175 -12.23 1.31 6.45
C ALA A 175 -11.33 0.29 7.14
#